data_199ed3c6323d9fcccaae5520d031cacf
#
_entry.id   199ed3c6323d9fcccaae5520d031cacf
#
_cell.length_a   1.000
_cell.length_b   1.000
_cell.length_c   1.000
_cell.angle_alpha   90.00
_cell.angle_beta   90.00
_cell.angle_gamma   90.00
#
_symmetry.space_group_name_H-M   'P 1'
#
loop_
_entity.id
_entity.type
_entity.pdbx_description
1 polymer ?
#
loop_
_entity_poly.entity_id
_entity_poly.type
_entity_poly.pdbx_seq_one_letter_code
_entity_poly.pdbx_strand_id
1 'polypeptide(L)'
;MSKKKVYISGAIAHYDIEERKTAFRAAAIHLEMRGFEPVNPFDNGLPQPGDWHDHMRVDIGMLLDCQYIYMMKGWWVSKGAKLELDVATSCGLKPLFEEDDQHDEEHTCCICGNKFYGVGDNPYPVKQEGVCCEKCNWEVVLKERFRET
;
A
#
# COMPACT_ATOMS: atom_id res chain seq x y z
N MET A 1 18.37 9.71 19.07
CA MET A 1 16.96 9.89 18.67
C MET A 1 16.46 8.62 17.99
N SER A 2 15.27 8.20 18.34
CA SER A 2 14.67 7.03 17.71
C SER A 2 14.25 7.33 16.28
N LYS A 3 14.47 6.39 15.39
CA LYS A 3 14.05 6.51 13.99
C LYS A 3 12.53 6.36 13.91
N LYS A 4 11.93 7.00 12.91
CA LYS A 4 10.51 6.79 12.61
C LYS A 4 10.35 5.41 11.98
N LYS A 5 9.33 4.69 12.42
CA LYS A 5 9.02 3.36 11.89
C LYS A 5 8.14 3.47 10.66
N VAL A 6 8.46 2.69 9.65
CA VAL A 6 7.72 2.64 8.38
C VAL A 6 7.33 1.20 8.09
N TYR A 7 6.04 0.94 8.02
CA TYR A 7 5.53 -0.38 7.66
C TYR A 7 5.53 -0.53 6.14
N ILE A 8 6.08 -1.64 5.64
CA ILE A 8 6.15 -1.90 4.20
C ILE A 8 4.92 -2.68 3.77
N SER A 9 4.16 -2.13 2.83
CA SER A 9 2.94 -2.75 2.32
C SER A 9 3.02 -2.96 0.82
N GLY A 10 2.59 -4.12 0.36
CA GLY A 10 2.61 -4.44 -1.07
C GLY A 10 1.92 -5.76 -1.35
N ALA A 11 1.80 -6.10 -2.63
CA ALA A 11 1.17 -7.33 -3.06
C ALA A 11 2.06 -8.54 -2.73
N ILE A 12 1.47 -9.56 -2.13
CA ILE A 12 2.16 -10.82 -1.80
C ILE A 12 1.43 -12.00 -2.44
N ALA A 13 0.12 -12.09 -2.24
CA ALA A 13 -0.67 -13.21 -2.74
C ALA A 13 -0.64 -13.26 -4.27
N HIS A 14 -0.61 -14.48 -4.82
CA HIS A 14 -0.59 -14.76 -6.27
C HIS A 14 0.72 -14.42 -6.98
N TYR A 15 1.75 -14.07 -6.22
CA TYR A 15 3.10 -13.84 -6.75
C TYR A 15 4.06 -14.86 -6.19
N ASP A 16 5.22 -14.99 -6.83
CA ASP A 16 6.28 -15.84 -6.30
C ASP A 16 6.76 -15.29 -4.96
N ILE A 17 6.69 -16.12 -3.91
CA ILE A 17 7.01 -15.68 -2.56
C ILE A 17 8.46 -15.23 -2.41
N GLU A 18 9.40 -15.91 -3.08
CA GLU A 18 10.81 -15.55 -2.99
C GLU A 18 11.10 -14.22 -3.70
N GLU A 19 10.45 -13.99 -4.83
CA GLU A 19 10.55 -12.71 -5.53
C GLU A 19 10.00 -11.58 -4.66
N ARG A 20 8.87 -11.81 -3.99
CA ARG A 20 8.28 -10.80 -3.11
C ARG A 20 9.14 -10.52 -1.89
N LYS A 21 9.72 -11.56 -1.29
CA LYS A 21 10.66 -11.37 -0.16
C LYS A 21 11.84 -10.50 -0.57
N THR A 22 12.37 -10.73 -1.77
CA THR A 22 13.47 -9.92 -2.30
C THR A 22 13.05 -8.47 -2.50
N ALA A 23 11.87 -8.24 -3.08
CA ALA A 23 11.35 -6.89 -3.30
C ALA A 23 11.11 -6.15 -1.99
N PHE A 24 10.55 -6.83 -0.99
CA PHE A 24 10.31 -6.22 0.32
C PHE A 24 11.61 -5.91 1.04
N ARG A 25 12.61 -6.77 0.91
CA ARG A 25 13.93 -6.52 1.47
C ARG A 25 14.60 -5.31 0.82
N ALA A 26 14.47 -5.18 -0.50
CA ALA A 26 15.01 -4.02 -1.21
C ALA A 26 14.34 -2.73 -0.74
N ALA A 27 13.02 -2.76 -0.53
CA ALA A 27 12.29 -1.62 0.01
C ALA A 27 12.79 -1.27 1.42
N ALA A 28 13.02 -2.28 2.25
CA ALA A 28 13.52 -2.05 3.61
C ALA A 28 14.89 -1.36 3.58
N ILE A 29 15.79 -1.82 2.73
CA ILE A 29 17.12 -1.22 2.59
C ILE A 29 17.00 0.23 2.12
N HIS A 30 16.15 0.50 1.15
CA HIS A 30 15.90 1.84 0.64
C HIS A 30 15.43 2.78 1.77
N LEU A 31 14.51 2.31 2.60
CA LEU A 31 13.99 3.11 3.72
C LEU A 31 15.06 3.34 4.80
N GLU A 32 15.88 2.32 5.09
CA GLU A 32 16.99 2.48 6.03
C GLU A 32 17.98 3.55 5.57
N MET A 33 18.28 3.57 4.27
CA MET A 33 19.16 4.57 3.70
C MET A 33 18.60 5.98 3.79
N ARG A 34 17.29 6.11 3.91
CA ARG A 34 16.61 7.40 4.10
C ARG A 34 16.42 7.77 5.57
N GLY A 35 16.95 6.95 6.48
CA GLY A 35 16.90 7.24 7.92
C GLY A 35 15.68 6.70 8.65
N PHE A 36 14.91 5.81 8.03
CA PHE A 36 13.75 5.18 8.66
C PHE A 36 14.10 3.83 9.25
N GLU A 37 13.24 3.35 10.15
CA GLU A 37 13.30 1.98 10.64
C GLU A 37 12.20 1.18 9.94
N PRO A 38 12.55 0.31 8.97
CA PRO A 38 11.54 -0.42 8.22
C PRO A 38 10.95 -1.57 9.03
N VAL A 39 9.65 -1.79 8.88
CA VAL A 39 8.95 -2.93 9.46
C VAL A 39 8.44 -3.77 8.30
N ASN A 40 9.03 -4.96 8.15
CA ASN A 40 8.75 -5.86 7.03
C ASN A 40 7.74 -6.91 7.47
N PRO A 41 6.57 -7.04 6.80
CA PRO A 41 5.57 -8.02 7.20
C PRO A 41 6.03 -9.48 7.06
N PHE A 42 7.04 -9.76 6.26
CA PHE A 42 7.61 -11.10 6.22
C PHE A 42 8.29 -11.50 7.54
N ASP A 43 8.55 -10.54 8.41
CA ASP A 43 9.12 -10.78 9.74
C ASP A 43 8.04 -10.92 10.82
N ASN A 44 6.80 -11.21 10.43
CA ASN A 44 5.68 -11.28 11.38
C ASN A 44 5.66 -12.56 12.24
N GLY A 45 6.58 -13.48 11.99
CA GLY A 45 6.69 -14.70 12.78
C GLY A 45 5.77 -15.84 12.36
N LEU A 46 4.96 -15.66 11.33
CA LEU A 46 4.04 -16.68 10.84
C LEU A 46 4.65 -17.43 9.65
N PRO A 47 4.26 -18.70 9.45
CA PRO A 47 4.75 -19.47 8.30
C PRO A 47 4.20 -18.93 6.98
N GLN A 48 4.97 -19.10 5.92
CA GLN A 48 4.59 -18.72 4.58
C GLN A 48 4.54 -19.96 3.69
N PRO A 49 3.47 -20.20 2.92
CA PRO A 49 2.19 -19.48 2.98
C PRO A 49 1.40 -19.85 4.21
N GLY A 50 0.49 -18.98 4.61
CA GLY A 50 -0.36 -19.22 5.76
C GLY A 50 -1.77 -18.67 5.53
N ASP A 51 -2.59 -18.71 6.58
CA ASP A 51 -3.93 -18.16 6.51
C ASP A 51 -3.85 -16.64 6.37
N TRP A 52 -4.49 -16.11 5.33
CA TRP A 52 -4.51 -14.67 5.07
C TRP A 52 -5.01 -13.86 6.27
N HIS A 53 -6.05 -14.37 6.95
CA HIS A 53 -6.62 -13.65 8.11
C HIS A 53 -5.61 -13.56 9.27
N ASP A 54 -4.88 -14.65 9.51
CA ASP A 54 -3.86 -14.65 10.57
C ASP A 54 -2.75 -13.66 10.26
N HIS A 55 -2.27 -13.66 9.02
CA HIS A 55 -1.25 -12.69 8.58
C HIS A 55 -1.74 -11.26 8.72
N MET A 56 -2.97 -10.98 8.31
CA MET A 56 -3.53 -9.62 8.39
C MET A 56 -3.65 -9.14 9.83
N ARG A 57 -4.05 -10.02 10.75
CA ARG A 57 -4.15 -9.63 12.17
C ARG A 57 -2.81 -9.21 12.75
N VAL A 58 -1.77 -9.99 12.46
CA VAL A 58 -0.42 -9.69 12.95
C VAL A 58 0.14 -8.47 12.23
N ASP A 59 -0.02 -8.41 10.91
CA ASP A 59 0.51 -7.33 10.10
C ASP A 59 -0.11 -5.98 10.47
N ILE A 60 -1.41 -5.93 10.69
CA ILE A 60 -2.08 -4.69 11.11
C ILE A 60 -1.58 -4.25 12.49
N GLY A 61 -1.34 -5.19 13.39
CA GLY A 61 -0.75 -4.89 14.69
C GLY A 61 0.63 -4.24 14.56
N MET A 62 1.47 -4.78 13.67
CA MET A 62 2.79 -4.22 13.38
C MET A 62 2.67 -2.82 12.76
N LEU A 63 1.72 -2.66 11.84
CA LEU A 63 1.44 -1.39 11.19
C LEU A 63 1.08 -0.30 12.20
N LEU A 64 0.25 -0.61 13.18
CA LEU A 64 -0.22 0.37 14.16
C LEU A 64 0.90 0.88 15.08
N ASP A 65 2.02 0.18 15.15
CA ASP A 65 3.19 0.64 15.89
C ASP A 65 4.07 1.60 15.08
N CYS A 66 3.71 1.84 13.83
CA CYS A 66 4.51 2.67 12.92
C CYS A 66 3.94 4.08 12.80
N GLN A 67 4.73 5.00 12.27
CA GLN A 67 4.32 6.38 11.99
C GLN A 67 4.03 6.59 10.52
N TYR A 68 4.54 5.71 9.65
CA TYR A 68 4.38 5.79 8.20
C TYR A 68 4.03 4.43 7.63
N ILE A 69 3.37 4.44 6.47
CA ILE A 69 3.19 3.23 5.67
C ILE A 69 3.82 3.47 4.30
N TYR A 70 4.65 2.52 3.84
CA TYR A 70 5.30 2.60 2.54
C TYR A 70 4.60 1.66 1.58
N MET A 71 3.95 2.22 0.56
CA MET A 71 3.19 1.46 -0.43
C MET A 71 4.09 1.11 -1.60
N MET A 72 4.37 -0.18 -1.78
CA MET A 72 5.20 -0.65 -2.87
C MET A 72 4.46 -0.58 -4.20
N LYS A 73 5.24 -0.49 -5.28
CA LYS A 73 4.69 -0.50 -6.64
C LYS A 73 3.77 -1.71 -6.82
N GLY A 74 2.59 -1.48 -7.39
CA GLY A 74 1.61 -2.55 -7.62
C GLY A 74 0.72 -2.84 -6.43
N TRP A 75 0.80 -2.06 -5.36
CA TRP A 75 -0.02 -2.28 -4.16
C TRP A 75 -1.52 -2.31 -4.46
N TRP A 76 -1.96 -1.60 -5.48
CA TRP A 76 -3.38 -1.45 -5.79
C TRP A 76 -4.06 -2.73 -6.25
N VAL A 77 -3.32 -3.78 -6.60
CA VAL A 77 -3.92 -5.08 -6.94
C VAL A 77 -4.08 -5.97 -5.72
N SER A 78 -3.60 -5.54 -4.56
CA SER A 78 -3.61 -6.35 -3.34
C SER A 78 -4.71 -5.91 -2.38
N LYS A 79 -5.62 -6.84 -2.06
CA LYS A 79 -6.67 -6.59 -1.06
C LYS A 79 -6.06 -6.24 0.30
N GLY A 80 -5.01 -6.97 0.69
CA GLY A 80 -4.34 -6.74 1.98
C GLY A 80 -3.67 -5.38 2.05
N ALA A 81 -2.94 -5.01 0.98
CA ALA A 81 -2.27 -3.72 0.95
C ALA A 81 -3.26 -2.55 1.00
N LYS A 82 -4.38 -2.67 0.30
CA LYS A 82 -5.43 -1.65 0.33
C LYS A 82 -6.02 -1.50 1.72
N LEU A 83 -6.27 -2.63 2.40
CA LEU A 83 -6.79 -2.61 3.76
C LEU A 83 -5.78 -1.98 4.71
N GLU A 84 -4.52 -2.33 4.58
CA GLU A 84 -3.46 -1.77 5.41
C GLU A 84 -3.36 -0.25 5.22
N LEU A 85 -3.46 0.22 3.98
CA LEU A 85 -3.43 1.66 3.71
C LEU A 85 -4.62 2.38 4.34
N ASP A 86 -5.82 1.78 4.24
CA ASP A 86 -7.03 2.33 4.85
C ASP A 86 -6.88 2.43 6.38
N VAL A 87 -6.43 1.36 7.02
CA VAL A 87 -6.20 1.36 8.47
C VAL A 87 -5.15 2.40 8.85
N ALA A 88 -4.04 2.45 8.11
CA ALA A 88 -2.96 3.39 8.41
C ALA A 88 -3.43 4.83 8.35
N THR A 89 -4.10 5.23 7.28
CA THR A 89 -4.55 6.61 7.13
C THR A 89 -5.66 6.96 8.10
N SER A 90 -6.52 5.99 8.42
CA SER A 90 -7.56 6.19 9.43
C SER A 90 -6.98 6.39 10.83
N CYS A 91 -5.81 5.83 11.09
CA CYS A 91 -5.13 5.93 12.38
C CYS A 91 -4.05 7.02 12.42
N GLY A 92 -3.96 7.84 11.38
CA GLY A 92 -3.07 9.00 11.36
C GLY A 92 -1.66 8.76 10.85
N LEU A 93 -1.37 7.56 10.32
CA LEU A 93 -0.08 7.32 9.70
C LEU A 93 -0.01 8.04 8.34
N LYS A 94 1.20 8.45 7.96
CA LYS A 94 1.40 9.11 6.67
C LYS A 94 1.83 8.10 5.62
N PRO A 95 1.17 8.09 4.45
CA PRO A 95 1.57 7.18 3.38
C PRO A 95 2.75 7.72 2.59
N LEU A 96 3.66 6.81 2.24
CA LEU A 96 4.75 7.05 1.30
C LEU A 96 4.54 6.06 0.15
N PHE A 97 4.82 6.48 -1.07
CA PHE A 97 4.62 5.64 -2.23
C PHE A 97 5.93 5.43 -2.99
N GLU A 98 6.20 4.19 -3.34
CA GLU A 98 7.42 3.85 -4.08
C GLU A 98 7.54 4.62 -5.39
N GLU A 99 6.42 4.90 -6.02
CA GLU A 99 6.37 5.54 -7.32
C GLU A 99 6.36 7.07 -7.30
N ASP A 100 6.27 7.67 -6.12
CA ASP A 100 6.23 9.13 -6.01
C ASP A 100 7.51 9.80 -6.52
N ASP A 101 8.61 9.09 -6.44
CA ASP A 101 9.90 9.63 -6.91
C ASP A 101 10.07 9.56 -8.43
N GLN A 102 9.10 8.97 -9.15
CA GLN A 102 9.23 8.69 -10.57
C GLN A 102 8.17 9.35 -11.46
N HIS A 103 7.32 10.20 -10.89
CA HIS A 103 6.12 10.63 -11.63
C HIS A 103 6.11 12.09 -12.02
N ASP A 104 6.40 12.28 -13.31
CA ASP A 104 6.20 13.56 -13.97
C ASP A 104 4.99 13.53 -14.89
N GLU A 105 4.30 12.39 -15.04
CA GLU A 105 3.18 12.27 -15.96
C GLU A 105 1.89 12.82 -15.36
N GLU A 106 1.24 13.69 -16.12
CA GLU A 106 -0.04 14.24 -15.75
C GLU A 106 -1.16 13.34 -16.25
N HIS A 107 -2.07 13.00 -15.35
CA HIS A 107 -3.26 12.21 -15.68
C HIS A 107 -4.51 12.98 -15.32
N THR A 108 -5.61 12.65 -15.98
CA THR A 108 -6.92 13.20 -15.64
C THR A 108 -7.72 12.13 -14.93
N CYS A 109 -8.23 12.45 -13.76
CA CYS A 109 -9.06 11.52 -13.00
C CYS A 109 -10.34 11.23 -13.78
N CYS A 110 -10.66 9.96 -14.02
CA CYS A 110 -11.85 9.58 -14.76
C CYS A 110 -13.14 9.77 -13.96
N ILE A 111 -13.04 10.06 -12.66
CA ILE A 111 -14.19 10.24 -11.77
C ILE A 111 -14.50 11.71 -11.54
N CYS A 112 -13.53 12.49 -11.04
CA CYS A 112 -13.74 13.89 -10.72
C CYS A 112 -13.30 14.87 -11.81
N GLY A 113 -12.52 14.41 -12.79
CA GLY A 113 -12.04 15.26 -13.89
C GLY A 113 -10.85 16.14 -13.53
N ASN A 114 -10.38 16.10 -12.30
CA ASN A 114 -9.21 16.87 -11.89
C ASN A 114 -7.93 16.22 -12.37
N LYS A 115 -6.92 17.03 -12.56
CA LYS A 115 -5.61 16.54 -12.96
C LYS A 115 -4.80 16.12 -11.76
N PHE A 116 -4.01 15.07 -11.92
CA PHE A 116 -3.12 14.60 -10.87
C PHE A 116 -1.85 14.02 -11.49
N TYR A 117 -0.83 13.85 -10.67
CA TYR A 117 0.45 13.28 -11.09
C TYR A 117 0.65 11.93 -10.44
N GLY A 118 1.36 11.05 -11.10
CA GLY A 118 1.63 9.71 -10.62
C GLY A 118 0.91 8.64 -11.42
N VAL A 119 0.96 7.39 -10.94
CA VAL A 119 0.39 6.25 -11.65
C VAL A 119 -1.14 6.27 -11.67
N GLY A 120 -1.75 6.82 -10.65
CA GLY A 120 -3.18 6.77 -10.48
C GLY A 120 -3.65 5.43 -9.94
N ASP A 121 -4.92 5.34 -9.64
CA ASP A 121 -5.53 4.15 -9.06
C ASP A 121 -6.54 3.55 -10.02
N ASN A 122 -6.82 2.25 -9.82
CA ASN A 122 -7.81 1.54 -10.60
C ASN A 122 -9.22 1.97 -10.16
N PRO A 123 -10.04 2.54 -11.05
CA PRO A 123 -11.37 3.04 -10.68
C PRO A 123 -12.47 1.97 -10.61
N TYR A 124 -12.16 0.71 -10.89
CA TYR A 124 -13.15 -0.36 -10.83
C TYR A 124 -13.68 -0.53 -9.39
N PRO A 125 -14.98 -0.71 -9.13
CA PRO A 125 -16.06 -0.93 -10.10
C PRO A 125 -16.77 0.34 -10.58
N VAL A 126 -16.35 1.52 -10.13
CA VAL A 126 -17.00 2.78 -10.50
C VAL A 126 -16.87 3.07 -12.00
N LYS A 127 -15.67 2.84 -12.54
CA LYS A 127 -15.37 2.93 -13.95
C LYS A 127 -14.59 1.70 -14.38
N GLN A 128 -14.75 1.29 -15.63
CA GLN A 128 -14.06 0.13 -16.16
C GLN A 128 -12.73 0.48 -16.83
N GLU A 129 -12.56 1.73 -17.23
CA GLU A 129 -11.36 2.20 -17.90
C GLU A 129 -10.86 3.50 -17.30
N GLY A 130 -9.58 3.80 -17.51
CA GLY A 130 -8.96 5.02 -17.05
C GLY A 130 -8.28 4.85 -15.70
N VAL A 131 -7.90 5.99 -15.14
CA VAL A 131 -7.27 6.05 -13.82
C VAL A 131 -7.97 7.12 -13.00
N CYS A 132 -7.98 6.94 -11.69
CA CYS A 132 -8.53 7.94 -10.78
C CYS A 132 -7.45 8.47 -9.85
N CYS A 133 -7.67 9.67 -9.31
CA CYS A 133 -6.77 10.25 -8.34
C CYS A 133 -6.93 9.54 -6.99
N GLU A 134 -5.96 9.74 -6.12
CA GLU A 134 -5.96 9.12 -4.80
C GLU A 134 -7.23 9.47 -4.01
N LYS A 135 -7.64 10.73 -4.05
CA LYS A 135 -8.84 11.17 -3.35
C LYS A 135 -10.09 10.41 -3.81
N CYS A 136 -10.28 10.26 -5.12
CA CYS A 136 -11.43 9.52 -5.65
C CYS A 136 -11.34 8.03 -5.35
N ASN A 137 -10.14 7.48 -5.34
CA ASN A 137 -9.95 6.10 -4.94
C ASN A 137 -10.45 5.88 -3.50
N TRP A 138 -10.10 6.79 -2.59
CA TRP A 138 -10.52 6.71 -1.19
C TRP A 138 -12.01 6.96 -1.00
N GLU A 139 -12.50 8.04 -1.59
CA GLU A 139 -13.85 8.52 -1.29
C GLU A 139 -14.95 7.84 -2.11
N VAL A 140 -14.60 7.32 -3.28
CA VAL A 140 -15.57 6.74 -4.20
C VAL A 140 -15.32 5.27 -4.46
N VAL A 141 -14.13 4.95 -4.98
CA VAL A 141 -13.84 3.58 -5.43
C VAL A 141 -13.79 2.58 -4.30
N LEU A 142 -13.06 2.89 -3.23
CA LEU A 142 -12.96 1.96 -2.10
C LEU A 142 -14.28 1.77 -1.38
N LYS A 143 -15.08 2.81 -1.26
CA LYS A 143 -16.43 2.69 -0.69
C LYS A 143 -17.30 1.74 -1.49
N GLU A 144 -17.25 1.82 -2.82
CA GLU A 144 -18.01 0.91 -3.66
C GLU A 144 -17.49 -0.53 -3.57
N ARG A 145 -16.18 -0.71 -3.46
CA ARG A 145 -15.60 -2.05 -3.31
C ARG A 145 -16.00 -2.70 -1.99
N PHE A 146 -16.02 -1.93 -0.92
CA PHE A 146 -16.39 -2.46 0.40
C PHE A 146 -17.88 -2.64 0.56
N ARG A 147 -18.67 -1.97 -0.26
CA ARG A 147 -20.13 -2.04 -0.18
C ARG A 147 -20.68 -3.39 -0.62
N GLU A 148 -19.94 -4.11 -1.45
CA GLU A 148 -20.37 -5.41 -1.99
C GLU A 148 -19.93 -6.60 -1.14
N THR A 149 -19.29 -6.38 -0.01
CA THR A 149 -18.82 -7.47 0.86
C THR A 149 -19.78 -7.76 2.01
#